data_f3715a50776f762f5650ca667d357750
#
_entry.id   f3715a50776f762f5650ca667d357750
#
_cell.length_a   1.000
_cell.length_b   1.000
_cell.length_c   1.000
_cell.angle_alpha   90.00
_cell.angle_beta   90.00
_cell.angle_gamma   90.00
#
_symmetry.space_group_name_H-M   'P 1'
#
loop_
_entity.id
_entity.type
_entity.pdbx_description
1 polymer ?
#
loop_
_entity_poly.entity_id
_entity_poly.type
_entity_poly.pdbx_seq_one_letter_code
_entity_poly.pdbx_strand_id
1 'polypeptide(L)'
;MTVSIRGHVTGPTGKPVAVALNATPVPNPSRTREGDIVVGGLLADAQDGNVDASLTPGRYVLTVTTATAAILAEREVQLTDGQVMKIGELLSPGSQPTPAPQPGGTVIVDGDGHPVVLASIKVVRSKQEAEALADGEIYLLAAEVPSPGPAPVAAPTVIAHAAGRASGDHITVTAAGGQAGDRVILILNTKGGDAGFTAPTGWDTLLQPYYQGTMRFVIMTGGWAETMEVVTSKPVTGSWAAIVVRGGGQPIVGAVKKRNEEPVESTTVTAPVVETEGLALAVACERTSANETDEQITVSAGWEKIVSAMQDADAWETIVVAKRTAHGSDQAIFTYPNVQGTNGCGVQVVIPK
;
A
#
# COMPACT_ATOMS: atom_id res chain seq x y z
N MET A 1 32.55 -10.16 -27.20
CA MET A 1 32.18 -8.90 -27.83
C MET A 1 31.00 -8.33 -27.06
N THR A 2 31.12 -7.13 -26.53
CA THR A 2 30.12 -6.55 -25.61
C THR A 2 29.81 -5.11 -25.94
N VAL A 3 28.58 -4.69 -25.69
CA VAL A 3 28.13 -3.30 -25.71
C VAL A 3 28.15 -2.78 -24.29
N SER A 4 28.66 -1.58 -24.07
CA SER A 4 28.61 -0.94 -22.75
C SER A 4 27.56 0.17 -22.73
N ILE A 5 26.78 0.22 -21.62
CA ILE A 5 25.86 1.32 -21.32
C ILE A 5 26.38 2.02 -20.07
N ARG A 6 26.69 3.30 -20.18
CA ARG A 6 27.32 4.07 -19.10
C ARG A 6 26.69 5.44 -18.93
N GLY A 7 26.75 5.94 -17.72
CA GLY A 7 26.39 7.32 -17.41
C GLY A 7 25.90 7.53 -16.00
N HIS A 8 25.53 8.77 -15.72
CA HIS A 8 25.06 9.18 -14.40
C HIS A 8 23.70 9.85 -14.51
N VAL A 9 22.77 9.47 -13.62
CA VAL A 9 21.42 10.03 -13.57
C VAL A 9 21.32 10.96 -12.37
N THR A 10 20.99 12.22 -12.64
CA THR A 10 20.77 13.23 -11.61
C THR A 10 19.37 13.81 -11.70
N GLY A 11 18.80 14.13 -10.55
CA GLY A 11 17.53 14.86 -10.46
C GLY A 11 17.68 16.36 -10.75
N PRO A 12 16.58 17.12 -10.74
CA PRO A 12 16.57 18.56 -11.01
C PRO A 12 17.46 19.39 -10.07
N THR A 13 17.76 18.86 -8.91
CA THR A 13 18.63 19.50 -7.89
C THR A 13 20.11 19.16 -8.06
N GLY A 14 20.49 18.41 -9.12
CA GLY A 14 21.85 17.91 -9.32
C GLY A 14 22.26 16.74 -8.42
N LYS A 15 21.36 16.23 -7.59
CA LYS A 15 21.64 15.08 -6.74
C LYS A 15 21.48 13.77 -7.53
N PRO A 16 22.30 12.75 -7.25
CA PRO A 16 22.13 11.41 -7.81
C PRO A 16 20.71 10.87 -7.58
N VAL A 17 20.19 10.17 -8.58
CA VAL A 17 18.89 9.47 -8.49
C VAL A 17 19.15 7.99 -8.66
N ALA A 18 18.72 7.19 -7.70
CA ALA A 18 18.78 5.75 -7.79
C ALA A 18 17.90 5.25 -8.95
N VAL A 19 18.49 4.48 -9.85
CA VAL A 19 17.81 3.95 -11.04
C VAL A 19 18.15 2.48 -11.27
N ALA A 20 17.22 1.75 -11.86
CA ALA A 20 17.44 0.41 -12.37
C ALA A 20 17.35 0.42 -13.90
N LEU A 21 18.28 -0.24 -14.56
CA LEU A 21 18.28 -0.47 -15.99
C LEU A 21 17.91 -1.92 -16.27
N ASN A 22 16.83 -2.11 -17.00
CA ASN A 22 16.38 -3.41 -17.50
C ASN A 22 16.61 -3.50 -19.01
N ALA A 23 16.93 -4.69 -19.49
CA ALA A 23 17.06 -4.98 -20.89
C ALA A 23 16.22 -6.20 -21.26
N THR A 24 15.34 -6.04 -22.25
CA THR A 24 14.51 -7.13 -22.77
C THR A 24 14.89 -7.34 -24.23
N PRO A 25 15.44 -8.52 -24.63
CA PRO A 25 15.80 -8.80 -26.01
C PRO A 25 14.55 -8.85 -26.89
N VAL A 26 14.72 -8.52 -28.17
CA VAL A 26 13.65 -8.58 -29.16
C VAL A 26 14.08 -9.49 -30.32
N PRO A 27 13.45 -10.67 -30.53
CA PRO A 27 12.39 -11.27 -29.69
C PRO A 27 12.90 -11.72 -28.30
N ASN A 28 12.00 -11.93 -27.36
CA ASN A 28 12.33 -12.46 -26.03
C ASN A 28 11.73 -13.87 -25.87
N PRO A 29 12.51 -14.95 -25.61
CA PRO A 29 13.98 -14.94 -25.56
C PRO A 29 14.64 -14.83 -26.93
N SER A 30 15.85 -14.29 -26.96
CA SER A 30 16.70 -14.24 -28.16
C SER A 30 17.80 -15.30 -28.08
N ARG A 31 18.50 -15.54 -29.21
CA ARG A 31 19.70 -16.39 -29.24
C ARG A 31 20.90 -15.60 -29.70
N THR A 32 22.03 -15.82 -29.05
CA THR A 32 23.31 -15.31 -29.55
C THR A 32 23.75 -16.05 -30.81
N ARG A 33 24.79 -15.53 -31.46
CA ARG A 33 25.40 -16.18 -32.63
C ARG A 33 26.01 -17.55 -32.27
N GLU A 34 26.46 -17.69 -31.02
CA GLU A 34 27.02 -18.91 -30.45
C GLU A 34 25.94 -19.88 -29.97
N GLY A 35 24.67 -19.49 -30.01
CA GLY A 35 23.54 -20.35 -29.69
C GLY A 35 23.02 -20.22 -28.24
N ASP A 36 23.63 -19.36 -27.41
CA ASP A 36 23.17 -19.10 -26.05
C ASP A 36 21.82 -18.38 -26.05
N ILE A 37 20.99 -18.72 -25.07
CA ILE A 37 19.68 -18.07 -24.88
C ILE A 37 19.86 -16.80 -24.05
N VAL A 38 19.38 -15.67 -24.58
CA VAL A 38 19.33 -14.39 -23.89
C VAL A 38 17.89 -14.11 -23.47
N VAL A 39 17.69 -13.90 -22.18
CA VAL A 39 16.40 -13.52 -21.60
C VAL A 39 16.46 -12.10 -21.07
N GLY A 40 15.31 -11.43 -20.98
CA GLY A 40 15.22 -10.10 -20.38
C GLY A 40 15.44 -10.15 -18.86
N GLY A 41 15.93 -9.05 -18.32
CA GLY A 41 16.12 -8.90 -16.90
C GLY A 41 16.78 -7.61 -16.47
N LEU A 42 17.00 -7.51 -15.17
CA LEU A 42 17.74 -6.41 -14.56
C LEU A 42 19.20 -6.46 -14.99
N LEU A 43 19.65 -5.38 -15.61
CA LEU A 43 21.02 -5.25 -16.12
C LEU A 43 21.93 -4.48 -15.15
N ALA A 44 21.40 -3.44 -14.51
CA ALA A 44 22.09 -2.68 -13.48
C ALA A 44 21.10 -2.09 -12.49
N ASP A 45 21.50 -2.11 -11.21
CA ASP A 45 20.83 -1.40 -10.11
C ASP A 45 21.80 -0.36 -9.54
N ALA A 46 21.59 0.89 -9.93
CA ALA A 46 22.48 2.00 -9.67
C ALA A 46 21.91 2.89 -8.54
N GLN A 47 22.18 2.53 -7.29
CA GLN A 47 21.70 3.26 -6.11
C GLN A 47 22.29 4.67 -5.98
N ASP A 48 23.45 4.90 -6.55
CA ASP A 48 24.14 6.19 -6.61
C ASP A 48 23.94 6.94 -7.93
N GLY A 49 23.03 6.46 -8.79
CA GLY A 49 22.77 7.01 -10.11
C GLY A 49 23.82 6.66 -11.18
N ASN A 50 24.91 5.96 -10.85
CA ASN A 50 25.94 5.56 -11.80
C ASN A 50 25.58 4.24 -12.47
N VAL A 51 25.27 4.29 -13.75
CA VAL A 51 25.01 3.10 -14.57
C VAL A 51 26.30 2.69 -15.29
N ASP A 52 26.76 1.45 -15.07
CA ASP A 52 27.82 0.78 -15.83
C ASP A 52 27.39 -0.66 -16.08
N ALA A 53 26.97 -0.95 -17.27
CA ALA A 53 26.40 -2.22 -17.64
C ALA A 53 26.93 -2.71 -18.99
N SER A 54 26.93 -4.03 -19.19
CA SER A 54 27.38 -4.66 -20.42
C SER A 54 26.35 -5.62 -20.95
N LEU A 55 26.12 -5.59 -22.26
CA LEU A 55 25.21 -6.45 -23.00
C LEU A 55 25.90 -7.12 -24.19
N THR A 56 25.38 -8.25 -24.63
CA THR A 56 25.72 -8.80 -25.94
C THR A 56 25.09 -7.94 -27.05
N PRO A 57 25.73 -7.83 -28.24
CA PRO A 57 25.10 -7.17 -29.36
C PRO A 57 23.75 -7.78 -29.68
N GLY A 58 22.77 -6.96 -30.03
CA GLY A 58 21.40 -7.41 -30.30
C GLY A 58 20.39 -6.28 -30.31
N ARG A 59 19.14 -6.64 -30.48
CA ARG A 59 17.98 -5.73 -30.39
C ARG A 59 17.32 -5.87 -29.02
N TYR A 60 17.14 -4.76 -28.34
CA TYR A 60 16.61 -4.74 -26.99
C TYR A 60 15.61 -3.60 -26.78
N VAL A 61 14.63 -3.83 -25.92
CA VAL A 61 13.92 -2.76 -25.24
C VAL A 61 14.67 -2.48 -23.94
N LEU A 62 15.23 -1.28 -23.81
CA LEU A 62 15.88 -0.80 -22.59
C LEU A 62 14.91 0.06 -21.80
N THR A 63 14.70 -0.31 -20.53
CA THR A 63 13.80 0.40 -19.62
C THR A 63 14.58 0.91 -18.42
N VAL A 64 14.53 2.21 -18.18
CA VAL A 64 15.12 2.87 -17.00
C VAL A 64 14.02 3.22 -16.02
N THR A 65 14.12 2.72 -14.80
CA THR A 65 13.14 2.98 -13.74
C THR A 65 13.78 3.61 -12.52
N THR A 66 13.01 4.35 -11.74
CA THR A 66 13.43 4.81 -10.41
C THR A 66 13.36 3.68 -9.38
N ALA A 67 13.90 3.89 -8.18
CA ALA A 67 13.73 2.98 -7.04
C ALA A 67 12.27 2.72 -6.66
N THR A 68 11.35 3.62 -7.02
CA THR A 68 9.90 3.48 -6.84
C THR A 68 9.18 2.85 -8.04
N ALA A 69 9.93 2.21 -8.95
CA ALA A 69 9.46 1.59 -10.18
C ALA A 69 8.77 2.54 -11.19
N ALA A 70 8.93 3.85 -11.05
CA ALA A 70 8.47 4.78 -12.07
C ALA A 70 9.37 4.70 -13.31
N ILE A 71 8.79 4.52 -14.50
CA ILE A 71 9.52 4.46 -15.76
C ILE A 71 9.98 5.88 -16.13
N LEU A 72 11.29 6.07 -16.21
CA LEU A 72 11.91 7.31 -16.68
C LEU A 72 12.09 7.32 -18.19
N ALA A 73 12.42 6.17 -18.77
CA ALA A 73 12.53 5.99 -20.20
C ALA A 73 12.31 4.53 -20.58
N GLU A 74 11.74 4.30 -21.76
CA GLU A 74 11.66 3.00 -22.41
C GLU A 74 11.95 3.18 -23.88
N ARG A 75 12.93 2.44 -24.40
CA ARG A 75 13.33 2.53 -25.81
C ARG A 75 13.75 1.20 -26.38
N GLU A 76 13.33 0.98 -27.61
CA GLU A 76 13.88 -0.08 -28.43
C GLU A 76 15.14 0.40 -29.12
N VAL A 77 16.23 -0.37 -28.99
CA VAL A 77 17.55 -0.04 -29.54
C VAL A 77 18.18 -1.24 -30.22
N GLN A 78 18.90 -0.99 -31.29
CA GLN A 78 19.78 -1.96 -31.93
C GLN A 78 21.21 -1.70 -31.45
N LEU A 79 21.78 -2.63 -30.71
CA LEU A 79 23.13 -2.54 -30.16
C LEU A 79 24.12 -3.32 -31.01
N THR A 80 25.22 -2.67 -31.40
CA THR A 80 26.29 -3.26 -32.21
C THR A 80 27.54 -3.49 -31.38
N ASP A 81 28.35 -4.45 -31.80
CA ASP A 81 29.59 -4.78 -31.08
C ASP A 81 30.54 -3.60 -30.92
N GLY A 82 31.12 -3.47 -29.75
CA GLY A 82 32.02 -2.36 -29.40
C GLY A 82 31.32 -1.01 -29.17
N GLN A 83 29.98 -0.94 -29.26
CA GLN A 83 29.25 0.30 -29.04
C GLN A 83 29.28 0.69 -27.55
N VAL A 84 29.40 1.98 -27.28
CA VAL A 84 29.20 2.59 -25.99
C VAL A 84 28.00 3.52 -26.08
N MET A 85 26.93 3.21 -25.31
CA MET A 85 25.73 4.03 -25.22
C MET A 85 25.75 4.83 -23.93
N LYS A 86 25.43 6.10 -23.99
CA LYS A 86 25.27 6.94 -22.79
C LYS A 86 23.84 6.85 -22.28
N ILE A 87 23.66 6.66 -20.96
CA ILE A 87 22.34 6.61 -20.34
C ILE A 87 21.51 7.87 -20.64
N GLY A 88 22.13 9.02 -20.78
CA GLY A 88 21.48 10.27 -21.16
C GLY A 88 20.82 10.23 -22.53
N GLU A 89 21.31 9.40 -23.45
CA GLU A 89 20.68 9.22 -24.77
C GLU A 89 19.35 8.48 -24.69
N LEU A 90 19.20 7.60 -23.68
CA LEU A 90 17.92 6.92 -23.39
C LEU A 90 16.92 7.89 -22.76
N LEU A 91 17.39 8.83 -21.93
CA LEU A 91 16.54 9.75 -21.17
C LEU A 91 16.14 11.02 -21.95
N SER A 92 16.77 11.30 -23.09
CA SER A 92 16.50 12.53 -23.87
C SER A 92 15.21 12.40 -24.68
N PRO A 93 14.20 13.28 -24.51
CA PRO A 93 13.04 13.29 -25.37
C PRO A 93 13.44 13.77 -26.78
N GLY A 94 13.22 12.96 -27.80
CA GLY A 94 13.27 13.43 -29.19
C GLY A 94 14.25 12.80 -30.17
N SER A 95 15.14 11.93 -29.78
CA SER A 95 15.87 11.09 -30.74
C SER A 95 15.10 9.80 -31.01
N GLN A 96 14.08 9.86 -31.85
CA GLN A 96 13.65 8.60 -32.48
C GLN A 96 14.84 8.08 -33.31
N PRO A 97 15.27 6.83 -33.09
CA PRO A 97 16.20 6.22 -34.05
C PRO A 97 15.50 6.26 -35.40
N THR A 98 16.18 6.79 -36.41
CA THR A 98 15.75 6.63 -37.79
C THR A 98 15.47 5.14 -37.99
N PRO A 99 14.27 4.75 -38.45
CA PRO A 99 14.01 3.36 -38.67
C PRO A 99 15.10 2.79 -39.57
N ALA A 100 15.87 1.84 -39.09
CA ALA A 100 16.77 1.08 -39.91
C ALA A 100 15.94 0.51 -41.07
N PRO A 101 16.47 0.50 -42.32
CA PRO A 101 15.76 -0.09 -43.42
C PRO A 101 15.35 -1.50 -43.02
N GLN A 102 14.06 -1.75 -43.07
CA GLN A 102 13.50 -3.07 -42.68
C GLN A 102 14.25 -4.15 -43.47
N PRO A 103 14.90 -5.12 -42.80
CA PRO A 103 15.31 -6.33 -43.48
C PRO A 103 14.02 -6.98 -43.96
N GLY A 104 13.95 -7.39 -45.21
CA GLY A 104 12.77 -7.89 -45.92
C GLY A 104 11.90 -8.74 -45.05
N GLY A 105 10.60 -8.40 -45.05
CA GLY A 105 9.59 -9.07 -44.21
C GLY A 105 9.72 -10.58 -44.31
N THR A 106 9.47 -11.24 -43.20
CA THR A 106 9.40 -12.70 -43.16
C THR A 106 8.32 -13.13 -44.13
N VAL A 107 8.71 -13.69 -45.26
CA VAL A 107 7.79 -14.27 -46.22
C VAL A 107 7.38 -15.64 -45.66
N ILE A 108 6.13 -15.73 -45.22
CA ILE A 108 5.55 -17.03 -44.86
C ILE A 108 5.26 -17.75 -46.19
N VAL A 109 5.83 -18.92 -46.35
CA VAL A 109 5.57 -19.80 -47.53
C VAL A 109 4.69 -20.95 -47.10
N ASP A 110 3.81 -21.39 -47.99
CA ASP A 110 3.02 -22.63 -47.83
C ASP A 110 3.91 -23.87 -47.88
N GLY A 111 3.29 -25.06 -47.71
CA GLY A 111 4.00 -26.35 -47.78
C GLY A 111 4.69 -26.62 -49.09
N ASP A 112 4.34 -25.91 -50.17
CA ASP A 112 4.87 -26.03 -51.52
C ASP A 112 5.89 -24.89 -51.84
N GLY A 113 6.17 -24.03 -50.88
CA GLY A 113 7.17 -22.94 -50.99
C GLY A 113 6.66 -21.67 -51.66
N HIS A 114 5.36 -21.49 -51.89
CA HIS A 114 4.77 -20.29 -52.44
C HIS A 114 4.55 -19.23 -51.35
N PRO A 115 4.83 -17.93 -51.62
CA PRO A 115 4.59 -16.89 -50.66
C PRO A 115 3.11 -16.72 -50.35
N VAL A 116 2.76 -16.87 -49.09
CA VAL A 116 1.39 -16.61 -48.58
C VAL A 116 1.21 -15.13 -48.38
N VAL A 117 0.32 -14.50 -49.16
CA VAL A 117 -0.08 -13.11 -48.96
C VAL A 117 -1.10 -13.10 -47.81
N LEU A 118 -0.67 -12.71 -46.63
CA LEU A 118 -1.55 -12.53 -45.48
C LEU A 118 -2.40 -11.26 -45.68
N ALA A 119 -3.63 -11.43 -46.08
CA ALA A 119 -4.58 -10.30 -46.25
C ALA A 119 -4.94 -9.64 -44.88
N SER A 120 -4.91 -10.42 -43.81
CA SER A 120 -5.03 -9.91 -42.43
C SER A 120 -4.59 -11.00 -41.43
N ILE A 121 -3.86 -10.59 -40.41
CA ILE A 121 -3.60 -11.41 -39.22
C ILE A 121 -4.56 -10.93 -38.14
N LYS A 122 -5.43 -11.85 -37.68
CA LYS A 122 -6.27 -11.54 -36.50
C LYS A 122 -5.52 -11.86 -35.22
N VAL A 123 -5.50 -10.90 -34.31
CA VAL A 123 -4.98 -11.11 -32.95
C VAL A 123 -6.13 -11.57 -32.08
N VAL A 124 -6.07 -12.79 -31.58
CA VAL A 124 -7.07 -13.36 -30.66
C VAL A 124 -6.50 -13.42 -29.26
N ARG A 125 -7.35 -13.19 -28.27
CA ARG A 125 -6.96 -13.08 -26.85
C ARG A 125 -7.25 -14.34 -26.05
N SER A 126 -7.97 -15.27 -26.64
CA SER A 126 -8.31 -16.53 -25.99
C SER A 126 -8.39 -17.68 -27.02
N LYS A 127 -8.22 -18.91 -26.53
CA LYS A 127 -8.42 -20.12 -27.35
C LYS A 127 -9.85 -20.19 -27.92
N GLN A 128 -10.84 -19.72 -27.17
CA GLN A 128 -12.24 -19.71 -27.58
C GLN A 128 -12.49 -18.70 -28.73
N GLU A 129 -11.80 -17.55 -28.73
CA GLU A 129 -11.82 -16.65 -29.89
C GLU A 129 -11.14 -17.24 -31.11
N ALA A 130 -10.06 -18.03 -30.92
CA ALA A 130 -9.38 -18.72 -32.01
C ALA A 130 -10.25 -19.81 -32.62
N GLU A 131 -10.99 -20.58 -31.82
CA GLU A 131 -11.90 -21.62 -32.27
C GLU A 131 -13.13 -21.09 -33.02
N ALA A 132 -13.46 -19.80 -32.85
CA ALA A 132 -14.55 -19.13 -33.54
C ALA A 132 -14.13 -18.54 -34.91
N LEU A 133 -12.88 -18.64 -35.30
CA LEU A 133 -12.38 -18.20 -36.60
C LEU A 133 -12.75 -19.21 -37.69
N ALA A 134 -12.93 -18.72 -38.92
CA ALA A 134 -13.22 -19.59 -40.05
C ALA A 134 -11.98 -20.43 -40.41
N ASP A 135 -12.21 -21.62 -40.91
CA ASP A 135 -11.14 -22.49 -41.42
C ASP A 135 -10.28 -21.75 -42.45
N GLY A 136 -8.98 -21.78 -42.27
CA GLY A 136 -7.99 -21.11 -43.14
C GLY A 136 -7.61 -19.69 -42.71
N GLU A 137 -8.20 -19.14 -41.65
CA GLU A 137 -7.72 -17.87 -41.08
C GLU A 137 -6.47 -18.10 -40.23
N ILE A 138 -5.45 -17.26 -40.42
CA ILE A 138 -4.23 -17.25 -39.59
C ILE A 138 -4.43 -16.26 -38.45
N TYR A 139 -4.15 -16.70 -37.25
CA TYR A 139 -4.21 -15.83 -36.06
C TYR A 139 -2.92 -15.92 -35.25
N LEU A 140 -2.64 -14.84 -34.54
CA LEU A 140 -1.68 -14.84 -33.46
C LEU A 140 -2.47 -14.93 -32.16
N LEU A 141 -2.26 -16.03 -31.43
CA LEU A 141 -2.69 -16.07 -30.03
C LEU A 141 -1.82 -15.06 -29.28
N ALA A 142 -2.38 -13.94 -28.88
CA ALA A 142 -1.70 -13.09 -27.92
C ALA A 142 -1.44 -13.98 -26.71
N ALA A 143 -0.16 -14.23 -26.40
CA ALA A 143 0.19 -14.82 -25.11
C ALA A 143 -0.62 -14.04 -24.06
N GLU A 144 -1.31 -14.75 -23.16
CA GLU A 144 -2.07 -14.11 -22.11
C GLU A 144 -1.21 -12.97 -21.58
N VAL A 145 -1.63 -11.74 -21.87
CA VAL A 145 -1.07 -10.59 -21.17
C VAL A 145 -1.36 -10.93 -19.72
N PRO A 146 -0.35 -11.19 -18.89
CA PRO A 146 -0.59 -11.48 -17.50
C PRO A 146 -1.51 -10.36 -17.03
N SER A 147 -2.69 -10.74 -16.55
CA SER A 147 -3.69 -9.80 -16.06
C SER A 147 -2.90 -8.75 -15.26
N PRO A 148 -2.99 -7.48 -15.56
CA PRO A 148 -2.18 -6.49 -14.84
C PRO A 148 -2.34 -6.85 -13.38
N GLY A 149 -1.21 -7.25 -12.76
CA GLY A 149 -1.23 -7.67 -11.37
C GLY A 149 -2.01 -6.62 -10.60
N PRO A 150 -2.76 -6.98 -9.55
CA PRO A 150 -3.61 -6.02 -8.85
C PRO A 150 -2.80 -4.74 -8.67
N ALA A 151 -3.38 -3.63 -9.15
CA ALA A 151 -2.70 -2.33 -9.12
C ALA A 151 -2.07 -2.16 -7.73
N PRO A 152 -0.82 -1.71 -7.63
CA PRO A 152 -0.15 -1.58 -6.34
C PRO A 152 -1.10 -0.92 -5.37
N VAL A 153 -1.47 -1.63 -4.31
CA VAL A 153 -2.41 -1.10 -3.32
C VAL A 153 -1.75 0.17 -2.79
N ALA A 154 -2.41 1.31 -2.99
CA ALA A 154 -1.86 2.57 -2.53
C ALA A 154 -1.53 2.47 -1.04
N ALA A 155 -0.38 3.00 -0.64
CA ALA A 155 0.02 2.99 0.76
C ALA A 155 -1.09 3.61 1.63
N PRO A 156 -1.47 2.96 2.74
CA PRO A 156 -2.57 3.44 3.56
C PRO A 156 -2.26 4.79 4.18
N THR A 157 -3.22 5.70 4.12
CA THR A 157 -3.10 7.06 4.68
C THR A 157 -4.35 7.42 5.46
N VAL A 158 -4.19 8.09 6.61
CA VAL A 158 -5.31 8.74 7.31
C VAL A 158 -5.68 10.00 6.54
N ILE A 159 -6.92 10.08 6.09
CA ILE A 159 -7.44 11.23 5.33
C ILE A 159 -8.38 12.11 6.15
N ALA A 160 -9.03 11.53 7.15
CA ALA A 160 -9.88 12.26 8.09
C ALA A 160 -9.99 11.50 9.40
N HIS A 161 -10.37 12.20 10.45
CA HIS A 161 -10.72 11.62 11.74
C HIS A 161 -11.80 12.46 12.42
N ALA A 162 -12.56 11.82 13.28
CA ALA A 162 -13.57 12.46 14.10
C ALA A 162 -13.66 11.75 15.45
N ALA A 163 -14.16 12.44 16.44
CA ALA A 163 -14.41 11.90 17.76
C ALA A 163 -15.68 12.52 18.36
N GLY A 164 -16.29 11.82 19.28
CA GLY A 164 -17.49 12.31 19.91
C GLY A 164 -17.93 11.46 21.10
N ARG A 165 -19.10 11.80 21.61
CA ARG A 165 -19.74 11.15 22.76
C ARG A 165 -20.55 9.94 22.31
N ALA A 166 -20.37 8.83 23.02
CA ALA A 166 -21.26 7.69 22.96
C ALA A 166 -22.29 7.82 24.09
N SER A 167 -23.58 7.84 23.76
CA SER A 167 -24.65 7.95 24.77
C SER A 167 -25.91 7.23 24.26
N GLY A 168 -26.53 6.42 25.13
CA GLY A 168 -27.71 5.63 24.79
C GLY A 168 -27.38 4.25 24.26
N ASP A 169 -28.38 3.62 23.66
CA ASP A 169 -28.29 2.29 23.03
C ASP A 169 -28.10 2.36 21.48
N HIS A 170 -28.24 3.54 20.91
CA HIS A 170 -27.98 3.87 19.52
C HIS A 170 -26.91 4.97 19.46
N ILE A 171 -25.71 4.61 19.03
CA ILE A 171 -24.57 5.53 18.97
C ILE A 171 -24.39 5.97 17.52
N THR A 172 -24.72 7.22 17.24
CA THR A 172 -24.49 7.82 15.95
C THR A 172 -23.05 8.34 15.87
N VAL A 173 -22.32 7.88 14.85
CA VAL A 173 -20.95 8.29 14.55
C VAL A 173 -20.94 9.04 13.23
N THR A 174 -20.36 10.23 13.20
CA THR A 174 -20.21 11.04 11.99
C THR A 174 -18.74 11.14 11.64
N ALA A 175 -18.37 10.71 10.43
CA ALA A 175 -17.00 10.74 9.92
C ALA A 175 -16.94 11.43 8.54
N ALA A 176 -16.86 12.75 8.54
CA ALA A 176 -16.76 13.54 7.31
C ALA A 176 -15.39 13.35 6.61
N GLY A 177 -15.32 13.69 5.33
CA GLY A 177 -14.07 13.76 4.56
C GLY A 177 -13.62 12.47 3.88
N GLY A 178 -14.40 11.41 3.97
CA GLY A 178 -14.18 10.18 3.21
C GLY A 178 -14.93 10.15 1.87
N GLN A 179 -14.74 9.08 1.14
CA GLN A 179 -15.45 8.76 -0.11
C GLN A 179 -15.65 7.25 -0.27
N ALA A 180 -16.47 6.85 -1.21
CA ALA A 180 -16.64 5.43 -1.54
C ALA A 180 -15.28 4.75 -1.82
N GLY A 181 -15.05 3.60 -1.19
CA GLY A 181 -13.79 2.86 -1.24
C GLY A 181 -12.83 3.17 -0.08
N ASP A 182 -13.04 4.23 0.67
CA ASP A 182 -12.31 4.47 1.91
C ASP A 182 -12.84 3.54 3.03
N ARG A 183 -12.00 3.31 4.02
CA ARG A 183 -12.28 2.47 5.18
C ARG A 183 -12.39 3.32 6.43
N VAL A 184 -13.23 2.92 7.35
CA VAL A 184 -13.27 3.51 8.71
C VAL A 184 -12.78 2.49 9.72
N ILE A 185 -11.91 2.94 10.63
CA ILE A 185 -11.59 2.25 11.88
C ILE A 185 -12.34 3.00 12.97
N LEU A 186 -13.34 2.34 13.55
CA LEU A 186 -14.17 2.88 14.61
C LEU A 186 -13.77 2.27 15.95
N ILE A 187 -13.52 3.12 16.91
CA ILE A 187 -13.12 2.78 18.26
C ILE A 187 -14.19 3.30 19.21
N LEU A 188 -14.67 2.44 20.09
CA LEU A 188 -15.56 2.84 21.17
C LEU A 188 -14.96 2.45 22.51
N ASN A 189 -15.00 3.36 23.45
CA ASN A 189 -14.68 3.15 24.86
C ASN A 189 -15.86 3.63 25.70
N THR A 190 -16.54 2.70 26.35
CA THR A 190 -17.78 3.01 27.03
C THR A 190 -17.83 2.43 28.44
N LYS A 191 -18.66 3.05 29.28
CA LYS A 191 -19.13 2.53 30.55
C LYS A 191 -20.55 2.02 30.35
N GLY A 192 -20.82 0.78 30.65
CA GLY A 192 -22.16 0.21 30.42
C GLY A 192 -22.29 -1.25 30.83
N GLY A 193 -21.58 -1.64 31.87
CA GLY A 193 -21.68 -3.02 32.41
C GLY A 193 -21.33 -4.06 31.35
N ASP A 194 -22.24 -4.95 31.02
CA ASP A 194 -22.11 -6.06 30.07
C ASP A 194 -22.81 -5.78 28.73
N ALA A 195 -22.87 -4.51 28.30
CA ALA A 195 -23.49 -4.16 27.03
C ALA A 195 -22.78 -4.85 25.86
N GLY A 196 -23.53 -5.54 25.03
CA GLY A 196 -23.08 -6.06 23.75
C GLY A 196 -23.07 -4.94 22.69
N PHE A 197 -22.20 -5.03 21.72
CA PHE A 197 -22.12 -4.12 20.58
C PHE A 197 -22.48 -4.84 19.29
N THR A 198 -23.33 -4.23 18.50
CA THR A 198 -23.68 -4.67 17.15
C THR A 198 -23.07 -3.69 16.16
N ALA A 199 -22.13 -4.19 15.35
CA ALA A 199 -21.51 -3.41 14.30
C ALA A 199 -22.53 -2.97 13.23
N PRO A 200 -22.30 -1.85 12.52
CA PRO A 200 -23.10 -1.49 11.37
C PRO A 200 -23.12 -2.62 10.33
N THR A 201 -24.18 -2.69 9.54
CA THR A 201 -24.30 -3.73 8.49
C THR A 201 -23.11 -3.69 7.53
N GLY A 202 -22.50 -4.86 7.29
CA GLY A 202 -21.33 -4.99 6.42
C GLY A 202 -20.00 -4.58 7.05
N TRP A 203 -19.98 -4.40 8.37
CA TRP A 203 -18.78 -4.11 9.14
C TRP A 203 -18.26 -5.34 9.88
N ASP A 204 -16.96 -5.39 10.06
CA ASP A 204 -16.26 -6.40 10.85
C ASP A 204 -15.92 -5.86 12.25
N THR A 205 -16.04 -6.73 13.25
CA THR A 205 -15.51 -6.45 14.59
C THR A 205 -14.07 -6.96 14.65
N LEU A 206 -13.10 -6.03 14.65
CA LEU A 206 -11.68 -6.37 14.68
C LEU A 206 -11.21 -6.80 16.07
N LEU A 207 -11.70 -6.12 17.10
CA LEU A 207 -11.49 -6.48 18.49
C LEU A 207 -12.85 -6.68 19.14
N GLN A 208 -13.09 -7.89 19.63
CA GLN A 208 -14.29 -8.20 20.39
C GLN A 208 -14.35 -7.33 21.65
N PRO A 209 -15.54 -7.05 22.18
CA PRO A 209 -15.66 -6.19 23.34
C PRO A 209 -14.73 -6.64 24.47
N TYR A 210 -13.77 -5.80 24.76
CA TYR A 210 -12.75 -6.03 25.78
C TYR A 210 -13.20 -5.40 27.08
N TYR A 211 -13.11 -6.15 28.16
CA TYR A 211 -13.62 -5.74 29.47
C TYR A 211 -12.49 -5.51 30.45
N GLN A 212 -12.47 -4.32 31.04
CA GLN A 212 -11.62 -4.03 32.19
C GLN A 212 -12.41 -3.22 33.22
N GLY A 213 -12.72 -3.82 34.35
CA GLY A 213 -13.58 -3.20 35.34
C GLY A 213 -14.95 -2.82 34.76
N THR A 214 -15.25 -1.52 34.74
CA THR A 214 -16.50 -0.98 34.14
C THR A 214 -16.34 -0.54 32.70
N MET A 215 -15.10 -0.50 32.20
CA MET A 215 -14.77 -0.08 30.83
C MET A 215 -15.09 -1.18 29.82
N ARG A 216 -15.60 -0.77 28.67
CA ARG A 216 -15.85 -1.62 27.50
C ARG A 216 -15.22 -0.99 26.29
N PHE A 217 -14.32 -1.72 25.69
CA PHE A 217 -13.56 -1.28 24.54
C PHE A 217 -13.79 -2.21 23.35
N VAL A 218 -14.06 -1.64 22.19
CA VAL A 218 -14.29 -2.38 20.94
C VAL A 218 -13.70 -1.63 19.77
N ILE A 219 -13.16 -2.35 18.79
CA ILE A 219 -12.71 -1.80 17.50
C ILE A 219 -13.46 -2.50 16.39
N MET A 220 -14.03 -1.72 15.50
CA MET A 220 -14.76 -2.17 14.31
C MET A 220 -14.18 -1.54 13.07
N THR A 221 -14.40 -2.16 11.90
CA THR A 221 -14.01 -1.61 10.61
C THR A 221 -15.05 -1.90 9.54
N GLY A 222 -15.16 -1.00 8.59
CA GLY A 222 -16.04 -1.17 7.44
C GLY A 222 -15.82 -0.11 6.39
N GLY A 223 -16.60 -0.16 5.31
CA GLY A 223 -16.62 0.87 4.28
C GLY A 223 -17.06 2.21 4.85
N TRP A 224 -16.51 3.30 4.31
CA TRP A 224 -16.87 4.63 4.74
C TRP A 224 -18.33 4.96 4.43
N ALA A 225 -18.98 5.56 5.40
CA ALA A 225 -20.23 6.30 5.29
C ALA A 225 -20.11 7.55 6.15
N GLU A 226 -20.73 8.65 5.75
CA GLU A 226 -20.66 9.91 6.49
C GLU A 226 -21.27 9.76 7.90
N THR A 227 -22.32 8.97 8.00
CA THR A 227 -22.99 8.66 9.28
C THR A 227 -23.14 7.15 9.40
N MET A 228 -22.81 6.63 10.58
CA MET A 228 -22.88 5.22 10.94
C MET A 228 -23.57 5.07 12.28
N GLU A 229 -24.23 3.95 12.48
CA GLU A 229 -24.91 3.65 13.74
C GLU A 229 -24.37 2.36 14.34
N VAL A 230 -23.96 2.42 15.60
CA VAL A 230 -23.64 1.25 16.43
C VAL A 230 -24.75 1.07 17.44
N VAL A 231 -25.32 -0.13 17.46
CA VAL A 231 -26.37 -0.48 18.41
C VAL A 231 -25.77 -1.25 19.58
N THR A 232 -26.18 -0.89 20.79
CA THR A 232 -25.79 -1.61 22.00
C THR A 232 -26.98 -2.27 22.67
N SER A 233 -26.76 -3.40 23.34
CA SER A 233 -27.85 -4.16 24.01
C SER A 233 -28.42 -3.45 25.24
N LYS A 234 -27.75 -2.40 25.70
CA LYS A 234 -28.13 -1.57 26.86
C LYS A 234 -27.63 -0.16 26.65
N PRO A 235 -28.24 0.87 27.21
CA PRO A 235 -27.68 2.22 27.17
C PRO A 235 -26.29 2.26 27.78
N VAL A 236 -25.39 2.94 27.07
CA VAL A 236 -23.99 3.17 27.46
C VAL A 236 -23.70 4.65 27.51
N THR A 237 -22.62 5.00 28.20
CA THR A 237 -22.00 6.32 28.11
C THR A 237 -20.52 6.14 27.85
N GLY A 238 -19.92 7.05 27.07
CA GLY A 238 -18.49 6.92 26.74
C GLY A 238 -18.12 7.78 25.53
N SER A 239 -17.05 7.41 24.92
CA SER A 239 -16.47 8.12 23.77
C SER A 239 -16.37 7.19 22.56
N TRP A 240 -16.36 7.80 21.38
CA TRP A 240 -15.99 7.14 20.14
C TRP A 240 -14.94 7.96 19.38
N ALA A 241 -14.13 7.27 18.59
CA ALA A 241 -13.24 7.86 17.62
C ALA A 241 -13.35 7.10 16.29
N ALA A 242 -13.46 7.81 15.20
CA ALA A 242 -13.52 7.27 13.84
C ALA A 242 -12.32 7.79 13.03
N ILE A 243 -11.55 6.89 12.45
CA ILE A 243 -10.39 7.19 11.62
C ILE A 243 -10.69 6.74 10.20
N VAL A 244 -10.69 7.65 9.24
CA VAL A 244 -10.92 7.36 7.83
C VAL A 244 -9.58 7.13 7.14
N VAL A 245 -9.44 5.94 6.54
CA VAL A 245 -8.20 5.50 5.90
C VAL A 245 -8.46 5.21 4.43
N ARG A 246 -7.58 5.71 3.58
CA ARG A 246 -7.56 5.43 2.12
C ARG A 246 -6.42 4.48 1.81
N GLY A 247 -6.72 3.46 1.00
CA GLY A 247 -5.74 2.45 0.60
C GLY A 247 -5.43 1.41 1.68
N GLY A 248 -4.47 0.54 1.38
CA GLY A 248 -4.03 -0.52 2.27
C GLY A 248 -4.89 -1.79 2.28
N GLY A 249 -4.36 -2.81 2.92
CA GLY A 249 -4.99 -4.12 3.10
C GLY A 249 -5.99 -4.17 4.27
N GLN A 250 -6.33 -5.37 4.69
CA GLN A 250 -7.20 -5.60 5.85
C GLN A 250 -6.47 -5.24 7.15
N PRO A 251 -7.11 -4.50 8.07
CA PRO A 251 -6.51 -4.14 9.35
C PRO A 251 -6.18 -5.35 10.21
N ILE A 252 -5.03 -5.30 10.86
CA ILE A 252 -4.55 -6.29 11.81
C ILE A 252 -4.54 -5.65 13.19
N VAL A 253 -5.20 -6.27 14.15
CA VAL A 253 -5.21 -5.81 15.55
C VAL A 253 -4.18 -6.58 16.35
N GLY A 254 -3.34 -5.86 17.07
CA GLY A 254 -2.34 -6.41 17.95
C GLY A 254 -2.89 -6.90 19.29
N ALA A 255 -1.99 -7.34 20.15
CA ALA A 255 -2.33 -7.68 21.52
C ALA A 255 -2.80 -6.45 22.29
N VAL A 256 -3.80 -6.64 23.15
CA VAL A 256 -4.23 -5.60 24.08
C VAL A 256 -3.37 -5.70 25.33
N LYS A 257 -2.72 -4.60 25.71
CA LYS A 257 -2.02 -4.48 26.99
C LYS A 257 -2.87 -3.71 27.97
N LYS A 258 -3.11 -4.31 29.12
CA LYS A 258 -3.88 -3.70 30.19
C LYS A 258 -2.99 -2.75 30.99
N ARG A 259 -3.60 -1.69 31.50
CA ARG A 259 -2.89 -0.77 32.37
C ARG A 259 -2.44 -1.40 33.69
N ASN A 260 -3.23 -2.31 34.26
CA ASN A 260 -2.83 -3.01 35.49
C ASN A 260 -1.63 -3.95 35.33
N GLU A 261 -1.16 -4.14 34.08
CA GLU A 261 0.10 -4.84 33.76
C GLU A 261 1.30 -3.87 33.77
N GLU A 262 1.06 -2.56 33.88
CA GLU A 262 2.06 -1.55 34.11
C GLU A 262 2.32 -1.36 35.62
N PRO A 263 3.45 -0.77 36.05
CA PRO A 263 3.69 -0.43 37.44
C PRO A 263 2.55 0.42 38.02
N VAL A 264 2.16 0.18 39.25
CA VAL A 264 0.99 0.80 39.91
C VAL A 264 1.05 2.36 39.89
N GLU A 265 2.25 2.92 39.94
CA GLU A 265 2.48 4.38 39.88
C GLU A 265 2.65 4.92 38.47
N SER A 266 2.55 4.05 37.45
CA SER A 266 2.69 4.48 36.06
C SER A 266 1.55 5.35 35.63
N THR A 267 1.86 6.48 35.00
CA THR A 267 0.88 7.33 34.31
C THR A 267 0.78 6.97 32.81
N THR A 268 1.28 5.80 32.41
CA THR A 268 1.39 5.43 31.00
C THR A 268 0.43 4.30 30.61
N VAL A 269 0.01 4.33 29.35
CA VAL A 269 -0.68 3.23 28.66
C VAL A 269 0.16 2.85 27.46
N THR A 270 0.55 1.57 27.39
CA THR A 270 1.36 1.05 26.29
C THR A 270 0.48 0.35 25.26
N ALA A 271 0.61 0.72 23.98
CA ALA A 271 0.08 -0.03 22.85
C ALA A 271 1.21 -0.92 22.26
N PRO A 272 1.14 -2.25 22.46
CA PRO A 272 2.18 -3.18 22.01
C PRO A 272 2.36 -3.17 20.50
N VAL A 273 3.56 -3.55 20.06
CA VAL A 273 3.94 -3.65 18.65
C VAL A 273 3.11 -4.66 17.88
N VAL A 274 2.82 -4.33 16.63
CA VAL A 274 2.41 -5.27 15.58
C VAL A 274 3.49 -5.28 14.52
N GLU A 275 4.16 -6.41 14.34
CA GLU A 275 5.27 -6.57 13.38
C GLU A 275 4.74 -6.70 11.95
N THR A 276 4.18 -5.62 11.42
CA THR A 276 3.65 -5.55 10.06
C THR A 276 3.93 -4.16 9.50
N GLU A 277 4.44 -4.09 8.28
CA GLU A 277 4.62 -2.82 7.60
C GLU A 277 3.28 -2.22 7.16
N GLY A 278 3.13 -0.93 7.34
CA GLY A 278 1.91 -0.24 6.92
C GLY A 278 1.68 1.07 7.67
N LEU A 279 0.43 1.45 7.79
CA LEU A 279 -0.03 2.53 8.66
C LEU A 279 -0.40 1.94 10.03
N ALA A 280 0.32 2.30 11.06
CA ALA A 280 -0.02 1.94 12.43
C ALA A 280 -0.87 3.02 13.09
N LEU A 281 -1.96 2.60 13.71
CA LEU A 281 -2.80 3.38 14.61
C LEU A 281 -2.63 2.82 16.01
N ALA A 282 -1.97 3.56 16.89
CA ALA A 282 -1.89 3.22 18.30
C ALA A 282 -3.11 3.83 19.00
N VAL A 283 -3.80 3.04 19.78
CA VAL A 283 -5.00 3.43 20.52
C VAL A 283 -4.75 3.25 22.00
N ALA A 284 -4.98 4.28 22.77
CA ALA A 284 -5.06 4.20 24.22
C ALA A 284 -6.49 4.51 24.67
N CYS A 285 -7.04 3.63 25.48
CA CYS A 285 -8.31 3.82 26.15
C CYS A 285 -8.05 3.84 27.65
N GLU A 286 -8.55 4.87 28.33
CA GLU A 286 -8.37 5.05 29.76
C GLU A 286 -9.66 5.54 30.38
N ARG A 287 -9.81 5.22 31.65
CA ARG A 287 -10.80 5.87 32.50
C ARG A 287 -10.10 6.88 33.38
N THR A 288 -10.28 8.15 33.09
CA THR A 288 -9.73 9.25 33.86
C THR A 288 -10.71 9.72 34.90
N SER A 289 -10.23 10.30 36.01
CA SER A 289 -11.08 10.80 37.11
C SER A 289 -11.10 12.32 37.20
N ALA A 290 -10.36 13.00 36.32
CA ALA A 290 -10.21 14.45 36.37
C ALA A 290 -10.43 15.04 34.96
N ASN A 291 -10.72 16.34 34.93
CA ASN A 291 -10.82 17.13 33.71
C ASN A 291 -9.43 17.25 33.04
N GLU A 292 -8.96 16.16 32.45
CA GLU A 292 -7.75 16.20 31.62
C GLU A 292 -8.07 16.86 30.31
N THR A 293 -7.16 17.70 29.84
CA THR A 293 -7.27 18.29 28.51
C THR A 293 -6.46 17.46 27.51
N ASP A 294 -6.88 17.46 26.25
CA ASP A 294 -6.17 16.78 25.16
C ASP A 294 -4.67 17.15 25.13
N GLU A 295 -4.35 18.41 25.37
CA GLU A 295 -2.97 18.94 25.33
C GLU A 295 -2.05 18.28 26.36
N GLN A 296 -2.59 17.80 27.45
CA GLN A 296 -1.83 17.19 28.54
C GLN A 296 -1.44 15.73 28.26
N ILE A 297 -2.17 15.04 27.38
CA ILE A 297 -1.86 13.66 27.02
C ILE A 297 -0.82 13.64 25.91
N THR A 298 0.33 13.05 26.19
CA THR A 298 1.43 12.94 25.23
C THR A 298 1.61 11.51 24.74
N VAL A 299 2.26 11.37 23.60
CA VAL A 299 2.64 10.07 23.03
C VAL A 299 4.14 10.05 22.77
N SER A 300 4.74 8.86 22.84
CA SER A 300 6.18 8.66 22.63
C SER A 300 6.65 9.19 21.27
N ALA A 301 7.92 9.57 21.18
CA ALA A 301 8.53 10.11 19.95
C ALA A 301 8.31 9.19 18.75
N GLY A 302 8.13 9.79 17.57
CA GLY A 302 7.86 9.07 16.32
C GLY A 302 6.39 8.76 16.07
N TRP A 303 5.50 9.03 17.02
CA TRP A 303 4.06 8.93 16.88
C TRP A 303 3.42 10.33 16.82
N GLU A 304 2.46 10.50 15.93
CA GLU A 304 1.66 11.72 15.78
C GLU A 304 0.27 11.48 16.38
N LYS A 305 -0.05 12.19 17.46
CA LYS A 305 -1.41 12.16 18.02
C LYS A 305 -2.37 12.82 17.02
N ILE A 306 -3.43 12.11 16.64
CA ILE A 306 -4.37 12.58 15.60
C ILE A 306 -5.76 12.86 16.14
N VAL A 307 -6.18 12.18 17.21
CA VAL A 307 -7.48 12.38 17.81
C VAL A 307 -7.45 12.08 19.31
N SER A 308 -8.19 12.86 20.06
CA SER A 308 -8.58 12.54 21.43
C SER A 308 -10.08 12.74 21.58
N ALA A 309 -10.75 11.72 22.10
CA ALA A 309 -12.12 11.81 22.53
C ALA A 309 -12.14 11.85 24.05
N MET A 310 -12.40 13.00 24.59
CA MET A 310 -12.53 13.19 26.02
C MET A 310 -13.98 13.55 26.34
N GLN A 311 -14.51 12.93 27.38
CA GLN A 311 -15.85 13.26 27.84
C GLN A 311 -15.82 14.22 29.02
N ASP A 312 -16.83 15.10 29.03
CA ASP A 312 -17.13 15.92 30.18
C ASP A 312 -17.74 15.12 31.33
N ALA A 313 -17.64 15.62 32.47
CA ALA A 313 -17.97 15.31 33.86
C ALA A 313 -18.62 13.97 34.27
N ASP A 314 -19.35 13.25 33.42
CA ASP A 314 -20.13 12.09 33.86
C ASP A 314 -19.66 10.70 33.40
N ALA A 315 -18.76 10.65 32.42
CA ALA A 315 -18.19 9.40 31.95
C ALA A 315 -16.77 9.63 31.47
N TRP A 316 -15.84 9.27 32.27
CA TRP A 316 -14.41 9.55 32.09
C TRP A 316 -13.69 8.57 31.17
N GLU A 317 -14.39 7.99 30.22
CA GLU A 317 -13.83 7.10 29.21
C GLU A 317 -13.20 7.92 28.06
N THR A 318 -11.89 7.96 28.04
CA THR A 318 -11.11 8.66 27.01
C THR A 318 -10.63 7.69 25.94
N ILE A 319 -10.49 8.20 24.72
CA ILE A 319 -9.81 7.52 23.61
C ILE A 319 -8.76 8.50 23.08
N VAL A 320 -7.53 8.04 22.97
CA VAL A 320 -6.46 8.77 22.26
C VAL A 320 -5.93 7.88 21.16
N VAL A 321 -5.82 8.43 19.94
CA VAL A 321 -5.27 7.73 18.79
C VAL A 321 -4.06 8.49 18.28
N ALA A 322 -2.97 7.76 18.07
CA ALA A 322 -1.79 8.26 17.39
C ALA A 322 -1.50 7.41 16.15
N LYS A 323 -0.93 8.01 15.12
CA LYS A 323 -0.55 7.34 13.89
C LYS A 323 0.95 7.38 13.67
N ARG A 324 1.43 6.42 12.87
CA ARG A 324 2.77 6.42 12.33
C ARG A 324 2.83 5.49 11.12
N THR A 325 3.77 5.76 10.20
CA THR A 325 4.12 4.76 9.21
C THR A 325 4.91 3.66 9.92
N ALA A 326 4.33 2.46 10.02
CA ALA A 326 4.94 1.36 10.76
C ALA A 326 6.14 0.79 9.99
N HIS A 327 7.27 0.78 10.67
CA HIS A 327 8.41 -0.04 10.32
C HIS A 327 8.77 -0.85 11.57
N GLY A 328 8.31 -2.10 11.66
CA GLY A 328 8.69 -3.02 12.75
C GLY A 328 8.51 -2.43 14.16
N SER A 329 9.15 -2.90 15.08
CA SER A 329 9.31 -2.97 16.51
C SER A 329 8.95 -1.81 17.46
N ASP A 330 8.27 -0.73 17.12
CA ASP A 330 8.05 0.35 18.09
C ASP A 330 6.64 0.35 18.69
N GLN A 331 6.60 0.18 20.01
CA GLN A 331 5.41 0.40 20.80
C GLN A 331 5.08 1.90 20.92
N ALA A 332 3.80 2.24 21.04
CA ALA A 332 3.38 3.57 21.42
C ALA A 332 3.15 3.63 22.94
N ILE A 333 3.69 4.65 23.58
CA ILE A 333 3.50 4.90 25.00
C ILE A 333 2.77 6.22 25.13
N PHE A 334 1.55 6.17 25.67
CA PHE A 334 0.75 7.35 26.00
C PHE A 334 0.97 7.70 27.46
N THR A 335 1.26 8.97 27.74
CA THR A 335 1.45 9.47 29.10
C THR A 335 0.31 10.40 29.45
N TYR A 336 -0.37 10.13 30.54
CA TYR A 336 -1.48 10.89 31.08
C TYR A 336 -1.01 11.68 32.31
N PRO A 337 -1.43 12.93 32.50
CA PRO A 337 -0.95 13.77 33.60
C PRO A 337 -1.48 13.30 34.96
N ASN A 338 -2.71 12.82 35.01
CA ASN A 338 -3.38 12.41 36.24
C ASN A 338 -4.13 11.10 36.01
N VAL A 339 -3.55 10.03 36.43
CA VAL A 339 -4.23 8.73 36.34
C VAL A 339 -4.75 8.32 37.70
N GLN A 340 -6.05 8.17 37.80
CA GLN A 340 -6.67 7.55 38.96
C GLN A 340 -7.31 6.22 38.54
N GLY A 341 -6.64 5.14 38.81
CA GLY A 341 -7.19 3.81 38.62
C GLY A 341 -6.37 2.91 37.69
N THR A 342 -6.86 1.69 37.55
CA THR A 342 -6.21 0.61 36.81
C THR A 342 -6.98 0.22 35.54
N ASN A 343 -7.96 1.03 35.13
CA ASN A 343 -8.89 0.72 34.04
C ASN A 343 -8.45 1.41 32.75
N GLY A 344 -7.46 0.87 32.10
CA GLY A 344 -7.02 1.34 30.80
C GLY A 344 -6.41 0.22 29.98
N CYS A 345 -6.31 0.43 28.68
CA CYS A 345 -5.65 -0.50 27.78
C CYS A 345 -5.10 0.21 26.56
N GLY A 346 -4.03 -0.37 26.01
CA GLY A 346 -3.43 0.05 24.75
C GLY A 346 -3.41 -1.07 23.73
N VAL A 347 -3.59 -0.73 22.47
CA VAL A 347 -3.54 -1.67 21.33
C VAL A 347 -3.05 -0.96 20.07
N GLN A 348 -2.39 -1.66 19.18
CA GLN A 348 -2.14 -1.17 17.83
C GLN A 348 -3.05 -1.84 16.81
N VAL A 349 -3.49 -1.06 15.83
CA VAL A 349 -4.15 -1.51 14.60
C VAL A 349 -3.24 -1.14 13.46
N VAL A 350 -2.78 -2.10 12.68
CA VAL A 350 -1.95 -1.86 11.51
C VAL A 350 -2.74 -2.14 10.25
N ILE A 351 -2.76 -1.19 9.34
CA ILE A 351 -3.30 -1.34 7.99
C ILE A 351 -2.10 -1.62 7.07
N PRO A 352 -1.92 -2.86 6.59
CA PRO A 352 -0.82 -3.22 5.69
C PRO A 352 -0.86 -2.43 4.38
N LYS A 353 0.31 -2.32 3.74
CA LYS A 353 0.42 -1.78 2.38
C LYS A 353 -0.23 -2.68 1.36
#